data_c759f125baeab41a7b1904ed3b48505a
#
_entry.id   c759f125baeab41a7b1904ed3b48505a
#
_cell.length_a   1.000
_cell.length_b   1.000
_cell.length_c   1.000
_cell.angle_alpha   90.00
_cell.angle_beta   90.00
_cell.angle_gamma   90.00
#
_symmetry.space_group_name_H-M   'P 1'
#
loop_
_entity.id
_entity.type
_entity.pdbx_description
1 polymer ?
#
loop_
_entity_poly.entity_id
_entity_poly.type
_entity_poly.pdbx_seq_one_letter_code
_entity_poly.pdbx_strand_id
1 'polypeptide(L)'
;MNRTTTIILAVVVIAIIVIASVVGLYLTNNLSIGGNSSTSTLQVLATFYPLYDFAQNVGGNKVNVTILVPETVDVHDFEPTPSDIQQVASANVLIYNGVGLEPWIADIVNSADNPNLIQVDTSQEINLLQISPQFQRNNQTVDPHIWLDPVLAKQQVNNILQGLIQADPANSEYYTQNAQAYNAKLDDLNVLAINATTNTKTRYFVTFHEAFVYFAYRYNLTQIPIAGPFQEEPTPSDIQNVINVIHQYHLLYVGYESLENPQISTSIADQTNATLILMNPIEGLTQEENAAGKDYISLMQEDITNIGLALNNIAS
;
A
#
# COMPACT_ATOMS: atom_id res chain seq x y z
N MET A 1 -24.50 48.01 -67.31
CA MET A 1 -24.93 46.97 -66.33
C MET A 1 -26.27 47.43 -65.73
N ASN A 2 -27.31 46.63 -65.82
CA ASN A 2 -28.68 47.06 -65.44
C ASN A 2 -28.74 47.14 -63.89
N ARG A 3 -29.47 48.14 -63.35
CA ARG A 3 -29.57 48.33 -61.84
C ARG A 3 -29.92 47.04 -61.09
N THR A 4 -30.75 46.19 -61.70
CA THR A 4 -31.11 44.88 -61.14
C THR A 4 -29.97 43.92 -61.05
N THR A 5 -29.04 43.89 -62.01
CA THR A 5 -27.84 43.02 -62.00
C THR A 5 -26.85 43.45 -60.93
N THR A 6 -26.73 44.78 -60.67
CA THR A 6 -25.85 45.31 -59.62
C THR A 6 -26.37 44.97 -58.23
N ILE A 7 -27.71 45.00 -58.00
CA ILE A 7 -28.33 44.65 -56.73
C ILE A 7 -28.18 43.15 -56.45
N ILE A 8 -28.37 42.30 -57.48
CA ILE A 8 -28.19 40.85 -57.31
C ILE A 8 -26.75 40.49 -56.95
N LEU A 9 -25.78 41.14 -57.62
CA LEU A 9 -24.37 40.91 -57.35
C LEU A 9 -24.00 41.34 -55.91
N ALA A 10 -24.53 42.48 -55.45
CA ALA A 10 -24.29 42.93 -54.06
C ALA A 10 -24.89 42.01 -53.02
N VAL A 11 -26.08 41.47 -53.24
CA VAL A 11 -26.73 40.51 -52.33
C VAL A 11 -25.96 39.18 -52.27
N VAL A 12 -25.44 38.69 -53.41
CA VAL A 12 -24.62 37.47 -53.45
C VAL A 12 -23.28 37.67 -52.72
N VAL A 13 -22.63 38.81 -52.88
CA VAL A 13 -21.39 39.11 -52.18
C VAL A 13 -21.61 39.20 -50.67
N ILE A 14 -22.69 39.83 -50.23
CA ILE A 14 -23.04 39.90 -48.78
C ILE A 14 -23.32 38.52 -48.22
N ALA A 15 -24.06 37.67 -48.95
CA ALA A 15 -24.35 36.30 -48.54
C ALA A 15 -23.08 35.46 -48.38
N ILE A 16 -22.10 35.60 -49.29
CA ILE A 16 -20.81 34.91 -49.23
C ILE A 16 -20.00 35.39 -48.01
N ILE A 17 -19.99 36.67 -47.71
CA ILE A 17 -19.28 37.21 -46.53
C ILE A 17 -19.93 36.72 -45.24
N VAL A 18 -21.24 36.66 -45.14
CA VAL A 18 -21.97 36.13 -43.95
C VAL A 18 -21.67 34.64 -43.79
N ILE A 19 -21.73 33.85 -44.86
CA ILE A 19 -21.39 32.42 -44.80
C ILE A 19 -19.92 32.21 -44.40
N ALA A 20 -18.98 32.96 -44.94
CA ALA A 20 -17.57 32.88 -44.59
C ALA A 20 -17.33 33.26 -43.12
N SER A 21 -18.03 34.29 -42.60
CA SER A 21 -17.92 34.65 -41.17
C SER A 21 -18.53 33.60 -40.21
N VAL A 22 -19.67 33.01 -40.60
CA VAL A 22 -20.28 31.94 -39.78
C VAL A 22 -19.42 30.67 -39.80
N VAL A 23 -18.89 30.27 -40.94
CA VAL A 23 -17.97 29.15 -41.09
C VAL A 23 -16.65 29.44 -40.34
N GLY A 24 -16.13 30.67 -40.40
CA GLY A 24 -14.96 31.10 -39.65
C GLY A 24 -15.18 31.03 -38.14
N LEU A 25 -16.33 31.51 -37.62
CA LEU A 25 -16.71 31.39 -36.23
C LEU A 25 -16.96 29.91 -35.78
N TYR A 26 -17.52 29.11 -36.68
CA TYR A 26 -17.71 27.70 -36.41
C TYR A 26 -16.39 26.92 -36.34
N LEU A 27 -15.45 27.24 -37.24
CA LEU A 27 -14.11 26.67 -37.28
C LEU A 27 -13.25 27.16 -36.10
N THR A 28 -13.36 28.41 -35.65
CA THR A 28 -12.62 28.90 -34.48
C THR A 28 -13.18 28.37 -33.17
N ASN A 29 -14.49 28.10 -33.07
CA ASN A 29 -15.10 27.47 -31.89
C ASN A 29 -14.89 25.93 -31.83
N ASN A 30 -14.65 25.27 -32.99
CA ASN A 30 -14.36 23.84 -33.04
C ASN A 30 -12.88 23.52 -33.25
N LEU A 31 -12.05 24.48 -33.63
CA LEU A 31 -10.62 24.43 -33.41
C LEU A 31 -10.34 24.88 -31.97
N SER A 32 -10.76 24.07 -31.01
CA SER A 32 -9.94 23.94 -29.80
C SER A 32 -8.56 23.60 -30.29
N ILE A 33 -7.71 24.61 -30.39
CA ILE A 33 -6.27 24.40 -30.39
C ILE A 33 -6.07 23.43 -29.24
N GLY A 34 -5.75 22.18 -29.56
CA GLY A 34 -5.20 21.26 -28.60
C GLY A 34 -3.98 21.99 -28.02
N GLY A 35 -4.23 22.77 -27.00
CA GLY A 35 -3.17 23.15 -26.10
C GLY A 35 -2.57 21.81 -25.72
N ASN A 36 -1.31 21.62 -26.04
CA ASN A 36 -0.49 20.66 -25.36
C ASN A 36 -0.53 21.09 -23.87
N SER A 37 -1.61 20.76 -23.18
CA SER A 37 -1.53 20.51 -21.76
C SER A 37 -0.54 19.36 -21.70
N SER A 38 0.70 19.66 -21.45
CA SER A 38 1.57 18.72 -20.79
C SER A 38 0.78 18.38 -19.53
N THR A 39 -0.01 17.33 -19.57
CA THR A 39 -0.61 16.75 -18.37
C THR A 39 0.60 16.34 -17.56
N SER A 40 1.01 17.22 -16.65
CA SER A 40 2.02 16.85 -15.67
C SER A 40 1.48 15.61 -14.98
N THR A 41 2.19 14.50 -15.10
CA THR A 41 1.85 13.24 -14.46
C THR A 41 1.62 13.52 -13.00
N LEU A 42 0.51 13.04 -12.44
CA LEU A 42 0.15 13.25 -11.05
C LEU A 42 1.26 12.73 -10.13
N GLN A 43 1.80 13.59 -9.26
CA GLN A 43 2.86 13.23 -8.34
C GLN A 43 2.26 12.63 -7.08
N VAL A 44 2.49 11.37 -6.84
CA VAL A 44 1.99 10.60 -5.70
C VAL A 44 3.17 10.18 -4.83
N LEU A 45 3.09 10.45 -3.54
CA LEU A 45 4.10 10.06 -2.56
C LEU A 45 3.45 9.05 -1.61
N ALA A 46 3.96 7.83 -1.57
CA ALA A 46 3.55 6.82 -0.60
C ALA A 46 4.58 6.74 0.53
N THR A 47 4.15 6.50 1.76
CA THR A 47 5.07 6.47 2.90
C THR A 47 5.98 5.26 2.86
N PHE A 48 5.45 4.06 2.58
CA PHE A 48 6.23 2.83 2.59
C PHE A 48 5.77 1.83 1.52
N TYR A 49 6.47 0.70 1.41
CA TYR A 49 6.41 -0.19 0.25
C TYR A 49 5.01 -0.71 -0.12
N PRO A 50 4.17 -1.31 0.75
CA PRO A 50 2.84 -1.78 0.38
C PRO A 50 1.97 -0.70 -0.27
N LEU A 51 2.00 0.51 0.28
CA LEU A 51 1.21 1.63 -0.24
C LEU A 51 1.76 2.15 -1.58
N TYR A 52 3.09 2.09 -1.77
CA TYR A 52 3.71 2.36 -3.05
C TYR A 52 3.25 1.35 -4.11
N ASP A 53 3.30 0.05 -3.81
CA ASP A 53 2.84 -1.01 -4.73
C ASP A 53 1.36 -0.84 -5.08
N PHE A 54 0.49 -0.60 -4.09
CA PHE A 54 -0.94 -0.35 -4.32
C PHE A 54 -1.17 0.87 -5.19
N ALA A 55 -0.52 1.99 -4.88
CA ALA A 55 -0.67 3.24 -5.64
C ALA A 55 -0.17 3.10 -7.07
N GLN A 56 0.94 2.39 -7.29
CA GLN A 56 1.50 2.12 -8.60
C GLN A 56 0.56 1.25 -9.44
N ASN A 57 -0.02 0.21 -8.84
CA ASN A 57 -0.96 -0.68 -9.52
C ASN A 57 -2.29 0.01 -9.85
N VAL A 58 -2.82 0.87 -8.97
CA VAL A 58 -4.05 1.62 -9.22
C VAL A 58 -3.81 2.76 -10.22
N GLY A 59 -2.75 3.53 -10.02
CA GLY A 59 -2.44 4.72 -10.82
C GLY A 59 -1.90 4.42 -12.21
N GLY A 60 -1.17 3.30 -12.35
CA GLY A 60 -0.56 2.88 -13.61
C GLY A 60 0.32 3.96 -14.23
N ASN A 61 0.17 4.18 -15.53
CA ASN A 61 0.96 5.18 -16.27
C ASN A 61 0.43 6.63 -16.17
N LYS A 62 -0.60 6.86 -15.36
CA LYS A 62 -1.19 8.20 -15.14
C LYS A 62 -0.59 8.92 -13.94
N VAL A 63 0.13 8.21 -13.11
CA VAL A 63 0.78 8.72 -11.90
C VAL A 63 2.29 8.49 -11.96
N ASN A 64 3.03 9.32 -11.24
CA ASN A 64 4.42 9.08 -10.87
C ASN A 64 4.44 8.84 -9.37
N VAL A 65 4.54 7.58 -8.97
CA VAL A 65 4.58 7.22 -7.55
C VAL A 65 6.04 7.19 -7.10
N THR A 66 6.30 7.86 -5.99
CA THR A 66 7.57 7.79 -5.26
C THR A 66 7.33 7.29 -3.85
N ILE A 67 8.37 6.73 -3.24
CA ILE A 67 8.32 6.21 -1.87
C ILE A 67 9.12 7.13 -0.94
N LEU A 68 8.60 7.39 0.26
CA LEU A 68 9.25 8.25 1.24
C LEU A 68 10.29 7.47 2.06
N VAL A 69 9.88 6.36 2.67
CA VAL A 69 10.77 5.44 3.38
C VAL A 69 11.47 4.55 2.33
N PRO A 70 12.81 4.58 2.22
CA PRO A 70 13.51 3.72 1.27
C PRO A 70 13.16 2.24 1.48
N GLU A 71 12.96 1.48 0.41
CA GLU A 71 12.51 0.07 0.46
C GLU A 71 13.37 -0.85 1.34
N THR A 72 14.64 -0.53 1.54
CA THR A 72 15.56 -1.31 2.37
C THR A 72 15.66 -0.83 3.81
N VAL A 73 14.81 0.11 4.22
CA VAL A 73 14.75 0.70 5.56
C VAL A 73 13.45 0.26 6.22
N ASP A 74 13.55 -0.18 7.47
CA ASP A 74 12.37 -0.47 8.27
C ASP A 74 11.56 0.80 8.53
N VAL A 75 10.25 0.73 8.33
CA VAL A 75 9.35 1.87 8.49
C VAL A 75 9.28 2.35 9.94
N HIS A 76 9.49 1.46 10.92
CA HIS A 76 9.45 1.78 12.35
C HIS A 76 10.66 2.61 12.79
N ASP A 77 11.80 2.49 12.10
CA ASP A 77 13.05 3.20 12.39
C ASP A 77 13.22 4.50 11.59
N PHE A 78 12.25 4.82 10.71
CA PHE A 78 12.39 5.96 9.81
C PHE A 78 12.16 7.30 10.52
N GLU A 79 13.13 8.21 10.37
CA GLU A 79 13.04 9.61 10.79
C GLU A 79 13.10 10.54 9.56
N PRO A 80 12.08 11.39 9.32
CA PRO A 80 12.06 12.30 8.18
C PRO A 80 13.18 13.33 8.20
N THR A 81 13.72 13.59 7.02
CA THR A 81 14.76 14.62 6.79
C THR A 81 14.13 15.89 6.15
N PRO A 82 14.87 17.03 6.10
CA PRO A 82 14.43 18.19 5.34
C PRO A 82 14.17 17.93 3.85
N SER A 83 14.81 16.92 3.26
CA SER A 83 14.56 16.50 1.88
C SER A 83 13.17 15.87 1.73
N ASP A 84 12.73 15.12 2.73
CA ASP A 84 11.42 14.46 2.72
C ASP A 84 10.29 15.48 2.85
N ILE A 85 10.47 16.54 3.64
CA ILE A 85 9.56 17.70 3.67
C ILE A 85 9.40 18.32 2.27
N GLN A 86 10.49 18.44 1.50
CA GLN A 86 10.43 18.97 0.14
C GLN A 86 9.68 18.03 -0.83
N GLN A 87 9.80 16.72 -0.65
CA GLN A 87 9.03 15.75 -1.43
C GLN A 87 7.52 15.92 -1.16
N VAL A 88 7.12 16.00 0.11
CA VAL A 88 5.71 16.26 0.50
C VAL A 88 5.22 17.60 -0.04
N ALA A 89 6.05 18.66 0.02
CA ALA A 89 5.70 19.98 -0.51
C ALA A 89 5.43 19.97 -2.02
N SER A 90 6.06 19.06 -2.77
CA SER A 90 5.93 18.95 -4.23
C SER A 90 4.90 17.90 -4.68
N ALA A 91 4.39 17.06 -3.76
CA ALA A 91 3.42 16.03 -4.08
C ALA A 91 2.00 16.60 -4.32
N ASN A 92 1.23 15.92 -5.16
CA ASN A 92 -0.20 16.17 -5.31
C ASN A 92 -1.02 15.32 -4.32
N VAL A 93 -0.56 14.08 -4.08
CA VAL A 93 -1.19 13.12 -3.18
C VAL A 93 -0.12 12.54 -2.25
N LEU A 94 -0.41 12.51 -0.96
CA LEU A 94 0.37 11.80 0.06
C LEU A 94 -0.48 10.63 0.56
N ILE A 95 0.05 9.42 0.47
CA ILE A 95 -0.61 8.18 0.91
C ILE A 95 0.17 7.65 2.10
N TYR A 96 -0.51 7.43 3.21
CA TYR A 96 0.07 6.90 4.45
C TYR A 96 -0.84 5.86 5.10
N ASN A 97 -0.26 5.00 5.93
CA ASN A 97 -1.02 3.93 6.58
C ASN A 97 -1.96 4.46 7.65
N GLY A 98 -1.50 5.44 8.43
CA GLY A 98 -2.21 5.91 9.61
C GLY A 98 -2.00 4.97 10.82
N VAL A 99 -2.89 5.06 11.79
CA VAL A 99 -2.94 4.19 13.00
C VAL A 99 -1.63 4.20 13.81
N GLY A 100 -0.83 5.24 13.66
CA GLY A 100 0.42 5.44 14.42
C GLY A 100 1.66 4.76 13.83
N LEU A 101 1.57 4.17 12.64
CA LEU A 101 2.75 3.64 11.93
C LEU A 101 3.73 4.76 11.59
N GLU A 102 3.20 5.90 11.14
CA GLU A 102 3.97 7.10 10.83
C GLU A 102 3.70 8.21 11.87
N PRO A 103 4.32 8.16 13.06
CA PRO A 103 4.04 9.14 14.12
C PRO A 103 4.43 10.57 13.72
N TRP A 104 5.32 10.72 12.75
CA TRP A 104 5.84 11.97 12.20
C TRP A 104 4.97 12.58 11.09
N ILE A 105 3.90 11.92 10.64
CA ILE A 105 3.13 12.33 9.45
C ILE A 105 2.53 13.75 9.59
N ALA A 106 1.98 14.08 10.75
CA ALA A 106 1.40 15.39 10.99
C ALA A 106 2.44 16.52 10.94
N ASP A 107 3.63 16.28 11.49
CA ASP A 107 4.72 17.26 11.53
C ASP A 107 5.29 17.54 10.14
N ILE A 108 5.49 16.50 9.33
CA ILE A 108 6.03 16.65 7.96
C ILE A 108 5.02 17.37 7.06
N VAL A 109 3.72 17.05 7.15
CA VAL A 109 2.67 17.71 6.39
C VAL A 109 2.56 19.19 6.75
N ASN A 110 2.57 19.52 8.03
CA ASN A 110 2.56 20.90 8.49
C ASN A 110 3.80 21.68 8.03
N SER A 111 4.98 21.04 8.06
CA SER A 111 6.24 21.65 7.64
C SER A 111 6.34 21.84 6.13
N ALA A 112 5.69 21.01 5.34
CA ALA A 112 5.66 21.08 3.89
C ALA A 112 4.85 22.27 3.35
N ASP A 113 3.89 22.80 4.13
CA ASP A 113 3.06 23.96 3.82
C ASP A 113 2.43 23.88 2.40
N ASN A 114 1.93 22.70 2.02
CA ASN A 114 1.29 22.44 0.73
C ASN A 114 -0.24 22.46 0.89
N PRO A 115 -0.92 23.59 0.62
CA PRO A 115 -2.37 23.70 0.83
C PRO A 115 -3.21 22.90 -0.17
N ASN A 116 -2.60 22.39 -1.23
CA ASN A 116 -3.27 21.59 -2.27
C ASN A 116 -3.00 20.08 -2.12
N LEU A 117 -2.26 19.68 -1.09
CA LEU A 117 -1.92 18.26 -0.86
C LEU A 117 -3.18 17.47 -0.50
N ILE A 118 -3.48 16.45 -1.30
CA ILE A 118 -4.50 15.47 -0.95
C ILE A 118 -3.85 14.41 -0.07
N GLN A 119 -4.36 14.27 1.15
CA GLN A 119 -3.88 13.30 2.12
C GLN A 119 -4.81 12.09 2.11
N VAL A 120 -4.25 10.90 1.96
CA VAL A 120 -4.95 9.62 1.95
C VAL A 120 -4.49 8.79 3.13
N ASP A 121 -5.26 8.80 4.19
CA ASP A 121 -5.16 7.85 5.30
C ASP A 121 -5.81 6.54 4.86
N THR A 122 -5.00 5.50 4.64
CA THR A 122 -5.49 4.23 4.11
C THR A 122 -6.23 3.39 5.15
N SER A 123 -6.15 3.73 6.45
CA SER A 123 -6.87 3.06 7.53
C SER A 123 -8.34 3.46 7.66
N GLN A 124 -8.80 4.45 6.90
CA GLN A 124 -10.17 4.96 7.01
C GLN A 124 -11.21 3.85 6.78
N GLU A 125 -12.24 3.85 7.64
CA GLU A 125 -13.34 2.86 7.61
C GLU A 125 -12.91 1.40 7.85
N ILE A 126 -11.69 1.15 8.33
CA ILE A 126 -11.23 -0.18 8.72
C ILE A 126 -11.50 -0.42 10.21
N ASN A 127 -12.03 -1.60 10.53
CA ASN A 127 -12.17 -2.04 11.91
C ASN A 127 -10.80 -2.43 12.48
N LEU A 128 -10.28 -1.58 13.35
CA LEU A 128 -8.93 -1.70 13.89
C LEU A 128 -8.86 -2.71 15.05
N LEU A 129 -7.80 -3.51 15.07
CA LEU A 129 -7.51 -4.46 16.13
C LEU A 129 -6.54 -3.84 17.14
N GLN A 130 -6.66 -4.31 18.39
CA GLN A 130 -5.79 -3.87 19.47
C GLN A 130 -4.50 -4.67 19.49
N ILE A 131 -3.41 -4.00 19.81
CA ILE A 131 -2.12 -4.62 20.16
C ILE A 131 -2.31 -5.51 21.39
N SER A 132 -1.61 -6.63 21.45
CA SER A 132 -1.57 -7.50 22.61
C SER A 132 -1.20 -6.72 23.88
N PRO A 133 -1.89 -6.91 25.01
CA PRO A 133 -1.74 -6.05 26.20
C PRO A 133 -0.29 -5.93 26.72
N GLN A 134 0.53 -6.99 26.56
CA GLN A 134 1.94 -6.97 26.98
C GLN A 134 2.82 -6.02 26.16
N PHE A 135 2.40 -5.67 24.94
CA PHE A 135 3.13 -4.79 24.03
C PHE A 135 2.54 -3.39 23.93
N GLN A 136 1.42 -3.10 24.57
CA GLN A 136 0.85 -1.75 24.58
C GLN A 136 1.79 -0.76 25.30
N ARG A 137 2.14 0.34 24.61
CA ARG A 137 3.06 1.38 25.14
C ARG A 137 2.56 2.77 24.72
N ASN A 138 2.84 3.77 25.55
CA ASN A 138 2.72 5.20 25.23
C ASN A 138 1.42 5.62 24.50
N ASN A 139 0.26 5.07 24.89
CA ASN A 139 -1.04 5.25 24.24
C ASN A 139 -1.16 4.62 22.83
N GLN A 140 -0.18 3.91 22.35
CA GLN A 140 -0.33 3.07 21.16
C GLN A 140 -1.02 1.76 21.59
N THR A 141 -2.25 1.62 21.16
CA THR A 141 -3.10 0.49 21.54
C THR A 141 -3.64 -0.27 20.33
N VAL A 142 -3.44 0.28 19.13
CA VAL A 142 -3.96 -0.25 17.87
C VAL A 142 -2.82 -0.75 17.01
N ASP A 143 -2.99 -1.93 16.45
CA ASP A 143 -2.03 -2.56 15.54
C ASP A 143 -2.06 -1.88 14.16
N PRO A 144 -0.90 -1.49 13.59
CA PRO A 144 -0.86 -0.78 12.32
C PRO A 144 -0.82 -1.70 11.09
N HIS A 145 -0.58 -3.03 11.22
CA HIS A 145 -0.22 -3.93 10.12
C HIS A 145 -1.44 -4.41 9.30
N ILE A 146 -2.26 -3.45 8.87
CA ILE A 146 -3.53 -3.68 8.16
C ILE A 146 -3.31 -4.41 6.83
N TRP A 147 -2.23 -4.08 6.13
CA TRP A 147 -1.92 -4.59 4.78
C TRP A 147 -1.66 -6.10 4.73
N LEU A 148 -1.34 -6.74 5.86
CA LEU A 148 -1.10 -8.19 5.91
C LEU A 148 -2.39 -9.03 5.90
N ASP A 149 -3.57 -8.39 5.94
CA ASP A 149 -4.85 -9.05 5.68
C ASP A 149 -5.31 -8.73 4.25
N PRO A 150 -5.36 -9.69 3.32
CA PRO A 150 -5.72 -9.43 1.92
C PRO A 150 -7.08 -8.74 1.73
N VAL A 151 -8.03 -8.96 2.65
CA VAL A 151 -9.36 -8.33 2.58
C VAL A 151 -9.30 -6.88 3.05
N LEU A 152 -8.46 -6.56 4.04
CA LEU A 152 -8.25 -5.17 4.47
C LEU A 152 -7.34 -4.41 3.50
N ALA A 153 -6.36 -5.07 2.89
CA ALA A 153 -5.56 -4.49 1.81
C ALA A 153 -6.46 -4.00 0.64
N LYS A 154 -7.55 -4.71 0.32
CA LYS A 154 -8.55 -4.22 -0.65
C LYS A 154 -9.19 -2.91 -0.21
N GLN A 155 -9.45 -2.73 1.08
CA GLN A 155 -10.00 -1.46 1.59
C GLN A 155 -8.96 -0.34 1.45
N GLN A 156 -7.68 -0.61 1.76
CA GLN A 156 -6.59 0.35 1.54
C GLN A 156 -6.46 0.73 0.06
N VAL A 157 -6.51 -0.25 -0.86
CA VAL A 157 -6.53 0.00 -2.32
C VAL A 157 -7.72 0.87 -2.72
N ASN A 158 -8.90 0.67 -2.14
CA ASN A 158 -10.08 1.48 -2.41
C ASN A 158 -9.93 2.92 -1.86
N ASN A 159 -9.31 3.11 -0.70
CA ASN A 159 -9.01 4.43 -0.15
C ASN A 159 -8.02 5.18 -1.04
N ILE A 160 -6.98 4.51 -1.54
CA ILE A 160 -6.03 5.05 -2.52
C ILE A 160 -6.75 5.43 -3.83
N LEU A 161 -7.61 4.56 -4.35
CA LEU A 161 -8.44 4.85 -5.53
C LEU A 161 -9.21 6.16 -5.37
N GLN A 162 -9.88 6.37 -4.23
CA GLN A 162 -10.64 7.60 -3.98
C GLN A 162 -9.74 8.83 -3.97
N GLY A 163 -8.56 8.75 -3.35
CA GLY A 163 -7.57 9.83 -3.35
C GLY A 163 -7.09 10.18 -4.76
N LEU A 164 -6.80 9.18 -5.61
CA LEU A 164 -6.39 9.41 -6.98
C LEU A 164 -7.52 10.01 -7.84
N ILE A 165 -8.76 9.54 -7.67
CA ILE A 165 -9.94 10.12 -8.35
C ILE A 165 -10.16 11.57 -7.93
N GLN A 166 -9.99 11.89 -6.64
CA GLN A 166 -10.09 13.27 -6.15
C GLN A 166 -9.04 14.18 -6.78
N ALA A 167 -7.81 13.69 -6.93
CA ALA A 167 -6.68 14.44 -7.52
C ALA A 167 -6.79 14.60 -9.04
N ASP A 168 -7.30 13.57 -9.71
CA ASP A 168 -7.39 13.51 -11.18
C ASP A 168 -8.69 12.85 -11.64
N PRO A 169 -9.82 13.56 -11.55
CA PRO A 169 -11.14 13.02 -11.94
C PRO A 169 -11.25 12.61 -13.42
N ALA A 170 -10.41 13.18 -14.28
CA ALA A 170 -10.42 12.89 -15.70
C ALA A 170 -10.01 11.44 -16.02
N ASN A 171 -9.21 10.81 -15.16
CA ASN A 171 -8.76 9.44 -15.29
C ASN A 171 -9.48 8.45 -14.33
N SER A 172 -10.62 8.85 -13.74
CA SER A 172 -11.36 8.06 -12.73
C SER A 172 -11.71 6.65 -13.20
N GLU A 173 -12.15 6.49 -14.46
CA GLU A 173 -12.47 5.17 -15.01
C GLU A 173 -11.23 4.27 -15.13
N TYR A 174 -10.11 4.83 -15.56
CA TYR A 174 -8.83 4.11 -15.66
C TYR A 174 -8.38 3.59 -14.30
N TYR A 175 -8.38 4.45 -13.27
CA TYR A 175 -8.03 4.06 -11.91
C TYR A 175 -8.98 3.00 -11.34
N THR A 176 -10.28 3.14 -11.61
CA THR A 176 -11.30 2.17 -11.16
C THR A 176 -11.08 0.80 -11.76
N GLN A 177 -10.80 0.71 -13.07
CA GLN A 177 -10.51 -0.56 -13.74
C GLN A 177 -9.24 -1.23 -13.19
N ASN A 178 -8.19 -0.45 -12.95
CA ASN A 178 -6.94 -0.95 -12.37
C ASN A 178 -7.15 -1.45 -10.93
N ALA A 179 -7.86 -0.68 -10.09
CA ALA A 179 -8.18 -1.09 -8.72
C ALA A 179 -9.00 -2.38 -8.70
N GLN A 180 -9.98 -2.54 -9.60
CA GLN A 180 -10.75 -3.78 -9.71
C GLN A 180 -9.86 -4.97 -10.09
N ALA A 181 -8.94 -4.78 -11.05
CA ALA A 181 -8.00 -5.82 -11.45
C ALA A 181 -7.05 -6.21 -10.31
N TYR A 182 -6.56 -5.24 -9.53
CA TYR A 182 -5.70 -5.50 -8.39
C TYR A 182 -6.47 -6.16 -7.24
N ASN A 183 -7.67 -5.70 -6.95
CA ASN A 183 -8.57 -6.30 -5.95
C ASN A 183 -8.88 -7.77 -6.26
N ALA A 184 -8.97 -8.16 -7.54
CA ALA A 184 -9.13 -9.56 -7.91
C ALA A 184 -7.93 -10.43 -7.50
N LYS A 185 -6.70 -9.91 -7.61
CA LYS A 185 -5.49 -10.61 -7.11
C LYS A 185 -5.50 -10.75 -5.58
N LEU A 186 -5.99 -9.73 -4.87
CA LEU A 186 -6.16 -9.79 -3.41
C LEU A 186 -7.25 -10.80 -3.01
N ASP A 187 -8.31 -10.97 -3.81
CA ASP A 187 -9.29 -12.04 -3.62
C ASP A 187 -8.68 -13.43 -3.79
N ASP A 188 -7.78 -13.60 -4.77
CA ASP A 188 -7.04 -14.85 -4.97
C ASP A 188 -6.12 -15.15 -3.76
N LEU A 189 -5.46 -14.13 -3.18
CA LEU A 189 -4.68 -14.27 -1.94
C LEU A 189 -5.57 -14.71 -0.76
N ASN A 190 -6.77 -14.12 -0.62
CA ASN A 190 -7.72 -14.53 0.42
C ASN A 190 -8.14 -16.00 0.26
N VAL A 191 -8.41 -16.44 -0.98
CA VAL A 191 -8.72 -17.86 -1.26
C VAL A 191 -7.53 -18.75 -0.91
N LEU A 192 -6.31 -18.35 -1.26
CA LEU A 192 -5.09 -19.08 -0.92
C LEU A 192 -4.93 -19.20 0.60
N ALA A 193 -5.14 -18.10 1.35
CA ALA A 193 -5.04 -18.09 2.81
C ALA A 193 -6.10 -18.98 3.47
N ILE A 194 -7.35 -18.96 3.01
CA ILE A 194 -8.40 -19.88 3.48
C ILE A 194 -7.94 -21.33 3.30
N ASN A 195 -7.44 -21.69 2.12
CA ASN A 195 -6.99 -23.05 1.83
C ASN A 195 -5.79 -23.46 2.69
N ALA A 196 -4.80 -22.56 2.86
CA ALA A 196 -3.60 -22.84 3.65
C ALA A 196 -3.88 -23.00 5.15
N THR A 197 -4.95 -22.35 5.65
CA THR A 197 -5.28 -22.31 7.08
C THR A 197 -6.46 -23.19 7.49
N THR A 198 -7.10 -23.88 6.54
CA THR A 198 -8.20 -24.80 6.81
C THR A 198 -7.67 -26.19 7.16
N ASN A 199 -8.28 -26.83 8.17
CA ASN A 199 -7.95 -28.20 8.61
C ASN A 199 -6.47 -28.40 8.99
N THR A 200 -5.81 -27.41 9.55
CA THR A 200 -4.42 -27.45 9.98
C THR A 200 -4.25 -28.27 11.28
N LYS A 201 -3.04 -28.78 11.52
CA LYS A 201 -2.68 -29.56 12.73
C LYS A 201 -2.58 -28.69 13.97
N THR A 202 -2.18 -27.42 13.80
CA THR A 202 -2.15 -26.41 14.86
C THR A 202 -2.75 -25.10 14.37
N ARG A 203 -3.10 -24.22 15.31
CA ARG A 203 -3.55 -22.86 15.03
C ARG A 203 -2.50 -21.82 15.40
N TYR A 204 -1.34 -22.26 15.91
CA TYR A 204 -0.26 -21.41 16.41
C TYR A 204 0.86 -21.33 15.40
N PHE A 205 1.39 -20.13 15.19
CA PHE A 205 2.60 -19.87 14.39
C PHE A 205 3.45 -18.79 15.07
N VAL A 206 4.77 -18.92 14.95
CA VAL A 206 5.73 -18.02 15.59
C VAL A 206 6.24 -17.03 14.56
N THR A 207 6.22 -15.72 14.88
CA THR A 207 6.77 -14.64 14.07
C THR A 207 7.85 -13.89 14.84
N PHE A 208 8.66 -13.08 14.15
CA PHE A 208 9.61 -12.23 14.86
C PHE A 208 8.85 -11.12 15.61
N HIS A 209 8.17 -10.19 14.92
CA HIS A 209 7.35 -9.21 15.61
C HIS A 209 5.83 -9.43 15.42
N GLU A 210 5.01 -8.66 16.16
CA GLU A 210 3.55 -8.77 16.18
C GLU A 210 2.92 -8.08 14.95
N ALA A 211 3.25 -8.52 13.72
CA ALA A 211 2.72 -7.92 12.50
C ALA A 211 1.45 -8.62 11.94
N PHE A 212 1.26 -9.91 12.20
CA PHE A 212 0.23 -10.70 11.55
C PHE A 212 -1.10 -10.77 12.32
N VAL A 213 -1.41 -9.77 13.18
CA VAL A 213 -2.61 -9.77 14.03
C VAL A 213 -3.89 -9.81 13.22
N TYR A 214 -4.00 -8.98 12.16
CA TYR A 214 -5.18 -8.95 11.29
C TYR A 214 -5.34 -10.24 10.50
N PHE A 215 -4.26 -10.78 9.97
CA PHE A 215 -4.24 -12.08 9.29
C PHE A 215 -4.66 -13.21 10.26
N ALA A 216 -4.06 -13.26 11.43
CA ALA A 216 -4.39 -14.27 12.45
C ALA A 216 -5.86 -14.18 12.87
N TYR A 217 -6.38 -12.98 13.11
CA TYR A 217 -7.78 -12.77 13.45
C TYR A 217 -8.73 -13.27 12.36
N ARG A 218 -8.47 -12.90 11.09
CA ARG A 218 -9.31 -13.29 9.95
C ARG A 218 -9.41 -14.79 9.77
N TYR A 219 -8.29 -15.49 9.87
CA TYR A 219 -8.24 -16.92 9.60
C TYR A 219 -8.28 -17.78 10.87
N ASN A 220 -8.68 -17.19 12.00
CA ASN A 220 -8.82 -17.86 13.32
C ASN A 220 -7.53 -18.59 13.72
N LEU A 221 -6.40 -17.90 13.62
CA LEU A 221 -5.06 -18.34 14.04
C LEU A 221 -4.65 -17.62 15.33
N THR A 222 -3.55 -18.08 15.92
CA THR A 222 -2.90 -17.43 17.05
C THR A 222 -1.45 -17.17 16.69
N GLN A 223 -1.09 -15.92 16.51
CA GLN A 223 0.28 -15.47 16.36
C GLN A 223 1.00 -15.55 17.72
N ILE A 224 2.23 -16.01 17.70
CA ILE A 224 3.16 -16.03 18.85
C ILE A 224 4.34 -15.15 18.48
N PRO A 225 4.30 -13.85 18.77
CA PRO A 225 5.38 -12.92 18.39
C PRO A 225 6.51 -12.97 19.42
N ILE A 226 7.75 -12.81 18.95
CA ILE A 226 8.95 -12.68 19.79
C ILE A 226 9.05 -11.24 20.29
N ALA A 227 8.80 -10.26 19.42
CA ALA A 227 8.82 -8.83 19.72
C ALA A 227 7.43 -8.18 19.55
N GLY A 228 7.23 -6.98 20.07
CA GLY A 228 6.02 -6.19 19.90
C GLY A 228 5.85 -5.63 18.48
N PRO A 229 4.72 -4.95 18.19
CA PRO A 229 4.37 -4.51 16.85
C PRO A 229 5.24 -3.35 16.32
N PHE A 230 6.03 -2.70 17.16
CA PHE A 230 6.99 -1.65 16.79
C PHE A 230 8.42 -2.12 16.99
N GLN A 231 8.65 -3.42 16.93
CA GLN A 231 9.96 -4.09 16.96
C GLN A 231 10.83 -3.76 18.18
N GLU A 232 10.21 -3.44 19.33
CA GLU A 232 10.97 -3.26 20.56
C GLU A 232 11.79 -4.50 20.87
N GLU A 233 13.03 -4.30 21.34
CA GLU A 233 13.92 -5.40 21.70
C GLU A 233 13.25 -6.33 22.74
N PRO A 234 13.09 -7.63 22.45
CA PRO A 234 12.37 -8.55 23.33
C PRO A 234 13.17 -8.79 24.63
N THR A 235 12.47 -8.84 25.73
CA THR A 235 13.10 -9.17 27.02
C THR A 235 13.45 -10.66 27.09
N PRO A 236 14.37 -11.07 27.98
CA PRO A 236 14.64 -12.49 28.23
C PRO A 236 13.40 -13.29 28.64
N SER A 237 12.42 -12.64 29.29
CA SER A 237 11.14 -13.25 29.63
C SER A 237 10.27 -13.53 28.41
N ASP A 238 10.25 -12.60 27.44
CA ASP A 238 9.47 -12.77 26.20
C ASP A 238 10.05 -13.95 25.41
N ILE A 239 11.37 -14.00 25.23
CA ILE A 239 12.06 -15.11 24.57
C ILE A 239 11.74 -16.45 25.27
N GLN A 240 11.82 -16.51 26.62
CA GLN A 240 11.51 -17.73 27.35
C GLN A 240 10.05 -18.16 27.20
N ASN A 241 9.11 -17.20 27.16
CA ASN A 241 7.70 -17.48 26.92
C ASN A 241 7.46 -18.10 25.54
N VAL A 242 8.11 -17.56 24.50
CA VAL A 242 8.03 -18.13 23.15
C VAL A 242 8.58 -19.57 23.12
N ILE A 243 9.73 -19.83 23.74
CA ILE A 243 10.33 -21.16 23.84
C ILE A 243 9.36 -22.13 24.54
N ASN A 244 8.73 -21.70 25.64
CA ASN A 244 7.74 -22.52 26.36
C ASN A 244 6.53 -22.87 25.48
N VAL A 245 6.03 -21.90 24.70
CA VAL A 245 4.91 -22.11 23.77
C VAL A 245 5.29 -23.06 22.64
N ILE A 246 6.51 -22.94 22.07
CA ILE A 246 7.01 -23.85 21.04
C ILE A 246 7.00 -25.29 21.56
N HIS A 247 7.53 -25.53 22.77
CA HIS A 247 7.52 -26.86 23.39
C HIS A 247 6.10 -27.35 23.72
N GLN A 248 5.24 -26.47 24.23
CA GLN A 248 3.87 -26.83 24.63
C GLN A 248 3.02 -27.30 23.45
N TYR A 249 3.17 -26.66 22.29
CA TYR A 249 2.38 -26.93 21.09
C TYR A 249 3.15 -27.70 20.01
N HIS A 250 4.37 -28.16 20.32
CA HIS A 250 5.22 -28.93 19.44
C HIS A 250 5.47 -28.24 18.08
N LEU A 251 5.67 -26.92 18.09
CA LEU A 251 5.87 -26.16 16.89
C LEU A 251 7.25 -26.44 16.30
N LEU A 252 7.33 -26.56 14.98
CA LEU A 252 8.58 -26.89 14.25
C LEU A 252 9.22 -25.69 13.55
N TYR A 253 8.57 -24.55 13.56
CA TYR A 253 9.06 -23.38 12.83
C TYR A 253 9.09 -22.13 13.71
N VAL A 254 10.14 -21.33 13.51
CA VAL A 254 10.29 -19.99 14.10
C VAL A 254 10.44 -18.99 12.96
N GLY A 255 9.57 -17.99 12.92
CA GLY A 255 9.59 -16.93 11.92
C GLY A 255 10.81 -16.02 12.06
N TYR A 256 11.36 -15.61 10.91
CA TYR A 256 12.31 -14.51 10.79
C TYR A 256 11.89 -13.60 9.64
N GLU A 257 12.44 -12.39 9.58
CA GLU A 257 12.08 -11.36 8.61
C GLU A 257 13.25 -11.02 7.69
N SER A 258 12.94 -10.56 6.47
CA SER A 258 13.97 -10.37 5.43
C SER A 258 14.82 -9.12 5.66
N LEU A 259 14.28 -8.07 6.29
CA LEU A 259 14.99 -6.82 6.58
C LEU A 259 15.66 -6.82 7.95
N GLU A 260 15.37 -7.81 8.80
CA GLU A 260 15.85 -7.88 10.17
C GLU A 260 17.00 -8.87 10.36
N ASN A 261 17.79 -8.64 11.45
CA ASN A 261 18.84 -9.57 11.86
C ASN A 261 18.20 -10.84 12.49
N PRO A 262 18.33 -12.01 11.86
CA PRO A 262 17.67 -13.23 12.34
C PRO A 262 18.27 -13.85 13.60
N GLN A 263 19.22 -13.19 14.29
CA GLN A 263 19.99 -13.77 15.39
C GLN A 263 19.12 -14.24 16.56
N ILE A 264 18.08 -13.50 16.93
CA ILE A 264 17.16 -13.88 18.02
C ILE A 264 16.33 -15.09 17.60
N SER A 265 15.71 -15.04 16.42
CA SER A 265 14.96 -16.16 15.85
C SER A 265 15.83 -17.42 15.73
N THR A 266 17.07 -17.28 15.29
CA THR A 266 18.06 -18.37 15.22
C THR A 266 18.32 -18.98 16.58
N SER A 267 18.57 -18.13 17.60
CA SER A 267 18.83 -18.61 18.97
C SER A 267 17.63 -19.38 19.56
N ILE A 268 16.41 -18.95 19.27
CA ILE A 268 15.20 -19.67 19.70
C ILE A 268 15.05 -20.98 18.94
N ALA A 269 15.28 -20.99 17.65
CA ALA A 269 15.22 -22.19 16.81
C ALA A 269 16.22 -23.25 17.28
N ASP A 270 17.46 -22.85 17.57
CA ASP A 270 18.51 -23.75 18.08
C ASP A 270 18.16 -24.36 19.45
N GLN A 271 17.56 -23.56 20.37
CA GLN A 271 17.15 -24.05 21.68
C GLN A 271 15.94 -24.97 21.65
N THR A 272 15.10 -24.88 20.62
CA THR A 272 13.86 -25.64 20.49
C THR A 272 13.93 -26.77 19.46
N ASN A 273 15.05 -26.92 18.74
CA ASN A 273 15.21 -27.75 17.56
C ASN A 273 14.18 -27.45 16.45
N ALA A 274 13.71 -26.19 16.40
CA ALA A 274 12.84 -25.71 15.33
C ALA A 274 13.66 -25.27 14.10
N THR A 275 12.98 -25.08 12.98
CA THR A 275 13.56 -24.58 11.73
C THR A 275 13.17 -23.13 11.51
N LEU A 276 14.10 -22.30 11.03
CA LEU A 276 13.77 -20.95 10.61
C LEU A 276 12.90 -20.97 9.35
N ILE A 277 11.89 -20.10 9.32
CA ILE A 277 11.04 -19.91 8.17
C ILE A 277 10.80 -18.41 7.96
N LEU A 278 10.86 -17.96 6.70
CA LEU A 278 10.59 -16.56 6.38
C LEU A 278 9.12 -16.24 6.63
N MET A 279 8.86 -15.18 7.39
CA MET A 279 7.56 -14.57 7.61
C MET A 279 7.75 -13.06 7.47
N ASN A 280 7.56 -12.57 6.24
CA ASN A 280 7.92 -11.21 5.85
C ASN A 280 6.73 -10.25 6.14
N PRO A 281 6.88 -9.22 6.99
CA PRO A 281 5.83 -8.24 7.23
C PRO A 281 5.62 -7.29 6.03
N ILE A 282 6.41 -7.42 4.97
CA ILE A 282 6.31 -6.69 3.70
C ILE A 282 6.41 -5.16 3.91
N GLU A 283 7.17 -4.71 4.88
CA GLU A 283 7.37 -3.27 5.16
C GLU A 283 8.31 -2.60 4.17
N GLY A 284 9.09 -3.40 3.46
CA GLY A 284 10.00 -2.99 2.40
C GLY A 284 10.42 -4.18 1.54
N LEU A 285 11.48 -3.99 0.76
CA LEU A 285 12.11 -5.02 -0.07
C LEU A 285 13.61 -5.07 0.17
N THR A 286 14.16 -6.25 0.28
CA THR A 286 15.60 -6.43 0.17
C THR A 286 16.06 -6.17 -1.27
N GLN A 287 17.37 -5.95 -1.44
CA GLN A 287 17.95 -5.79 -2.78
C GLN A 287 17.73 -7.03 -3.65
N GLU A 288 17.77 -8.23 -3.05
CA GLU A 288 17.54 -9.50 -3.71
C GLU A 288 16.08 -9.65 -4.15
N GLU A 289 15.12 -9.29 -3.31
CA GLU A 289 13.69 -9.33 -3.63
C GLU A 289 13.35 -8.36 -4.76
N ASN A 290 13.88 -7.14 -4.70
CA ASN A 290 13.72 -6.13 -5.76
C ASN A 290 14.35 -6.60 -7.08
N ALA A 291 15.57 -7.13 -7.05
CA ALA A 291 16.24 -7.67 -8.23
C ALA A 291 15.51 -8.89 -8.82
N ALA A 292 14.82 -9.67 -7.99
CA ALA A 292 13.98 -10.79 -8.42
C ALA A 292 12.61 -10.34 -8.97
N GLY A 293 12.29 -9.04 -8.88
CA GLY A 293 11.01 -8.49 -9.33
C GLY A 293 9.83 -8.92 -8.47
N LYS A 294 10.06 -9.17 -7.17
CA LYS A 294 8.98 -9.47 -6.24
C LYS A 294 8.11 -8.22 -6.05
N ASP A 295 6.83 -8.46 -5.86
CA ASP A 295 5.80 -7.47 -5.57
C ASP A 295 5.02 -7.88 -4.31
N TYR A 296 4.15 -7.01 -3.84
CA TYR A 296 3.32 -7.29 -2.66
C TYR A 296 2.55 -8.63 -2.80
N ILE A 297 1.98 -8.91 -3.98
CA ILE A 297 1.20 -10.14 -4.22
C ILE A 297 2.07 -11.38 -4.07
N SER A 298 3.27 -11.39 -4.66
CA SER A 298 4.19 -12.54 -4.59
C SER A 298 4.74 -12.76 -3.18
N LEU A 299 5.02 -11.69 -2.44
CA LEU A 299 5.46 -11.79 -1.04
C LEU A 299 4.36 -12.32 -0.14
N MET A 300 3.12 -11.83 -0.26
CA MET A 300 1.98 -12.38 0.47
C MET A 300 1.70 -13.85 0.13
N GLN A 301 1.89 -14.27 -1.13
CA GLN A 301 1.78 -15.68 -1.50
C GLN A 301 2.83 -16.55 -0.78
N GLU A 302 4.05 -16.05 -0.66
CA GLU A 302 5.13 -16.72 0.07
C GLU A 302 4.80 -16.85 1.55
N ASP A 303 4.36 -15.76 2.19
CA ASP A 303 3.98 -15.76 3.61
C ASP A 303 2.81 -16.71 3.89
N ILE A 304 1.74 -16.65 3.10
CA ILE A 304 0.60 -17.56 3.23
C ILE A 304 1.04 -19.03 3.10
N THR A 305 1.95 -19.31 2.18
CA THR A 305 2.51 -20.66 1.97
C THR A 305 3.32 -21.09 3.19
N ASN A 306 4.18 -20.23 3.70
CA ASN A 306 5.04 -20.49 4.85
C ASN A 306 4.22 -20.65 6.14
N ILE A 307 3.21 -19.80 6.37
CA ILE A 307 2.25 -19.95 7.48
C ILE A 307 1.53 -21.30 7.35
N GLY A 308 1.03 -21.65 6.16
CA GLY A 308 0.39 -22.94 5.91
C GLY A 308 1.31 -24.12 6.20
N LEU A 309 2.60 -24.03 5.83
CA LEU A 309 3.62 -25.02 6.16
C LEU A 309 3.83 -25.17 7.66
N ALA A 310 3.95 -24.04 8.38
CA ALA A 310 4.13 -24.02 9.83
C ALA A 310 2.93 -24.63 10.56
N LEU A 311 1.70 -24.33 10.12
CA LEU A 311 0.47 -24.83 10.72
C LEU A 311 0.24 -26.34 10.48
N ASN A 312 0.79 -26.91 9.42
CA ASN A 312 0.58 -28.32 9.04
C ASN A 312 1.71 -29.27 9.46
N ASN A 313 2.79 -28.76 10.05
CA ASN A 313 3.91 -29.56 10.52
C ASN A 313 4.17 -29.26 12.00
N ILE A 314 3.90 -30.25 12.85
CA ILE A 314 4.20 -30.25 14.28
C ILE A 314 5.03 -31.49 14.61
N ALA A 315 5.82 -31.43 15.68
CA ALA A 315 6.56 -32.59 16.17
C ALA A 315 5.58 -33.65 16.69
N SER A 316 5.92 -34.90 16.46
CA SER A 316 5.14 -36.08 16.91
C SER A 316 5.27 -36.33 18.41
#